data_f47cb244a8804faa7c6a014c767edec1
#
_entry.id   f47cb244a8804faa7c6a014c767edec1
#
_cell.length_a   1.000
_cell.length_b   1.000
_cell.length_c   1.000
_cell.angle_alpha   90.00
_cell.angle_beta   90.00
_cell.angle_gamma   90.00
#
_symmetry.space_group_name_H-M   'P 1'
#
loop_
_entity.id
_entity.type
_entity.pdbx_description
1 polymer ?
#
loop_
_entity_poly.entity_id
_entity_poly.type
_entity_poly.pdbx_seq_one_letter_code
_entity_poly.pdbx_strand_id
1 'polypeptide(L)'
;LEKAKQLALYVKDQKPEDTPELSIEEIFHTVRDANHDYMELRAKENDWKVEREMLRERLLALAPFRPLNFNLHNVLQFRYIKFRFGRVPVDYYHRLEKYVYSDMDALFIEGGKDDSYVYGVYFVANKAADKTDSIFQSLHFERIYLPDEYQGNTEEAYQKLEREIEEITAKINGIDDEIKLTLAKKAGRLLEARNRLEMLCENFDVRKVAACVVD
;
A
#
# COMPACT_ATOMS: atom_id res chain seq x y z
N LEU A 1 32.26 -3.71 2.95
CA LEU A 1 32.15 -4.13 4.35
C LEU A 1 30.75 -3.84 4.92
N GLU A 2 30.22 -2.62 4.85
CA GLU A 2 28.92 -2.26 5.45
C GLU A 2 27.77 -3.18 5.00
N LYS A 3 27.66 -3.46 3.69
CA LYS A 3 26.64 -4.39 3.17
C LYS A 3 26.81 -5.80 3.74
N ALA A 4 28.03 -6.31 3.85
CA ALA A 4 28.30 -7.62 4.44
C ALA A 4 27.88 -7.66 5.92
N LYS A 5 28.17 -6.60 6.69
CA LYS A 5 27.74 -6.47 8.08
C LYS A 5 26.23 -6.46 8.20
N GLN A 6 25.54 -5.66 7.39
CA GLN A 6 24.09 -5.58 7.38
C GLN A 6 23.43 -6.95 7.10
N LEU A 7 23.89 -7.66 6.06
CA LEU A 7 23.37 -8.97 5.69
C LEU A 7 23.66 -10.03 6.74
N ALA A 8 24.84 -9.98 7.37
CA ALA A 8 25.23 -10.91 8.42
C ALA A 8 24.36 -10.81 9.68
N LEU A 9 23.70 -9.67 9.94
CA LEU A 9 22.76 -9.54 11.06
C LEU A 9 21.57 -10.49 10.95
N TYR A 10 21.14 -10.83 9.74
CA TYR A 10 20.02 -11.75 9.52
C TYR A 10 20.40 -13.22 9.75
N VAL A 11 21.68 -13.55 9.78
CA VAL A 11 22.19 -14.93 9.91
C VAL A 11 23.12 -15.13 11.12
N LYS A 12 23.17 -14.16 12.02
CA LYS A 12 24.10 -14.15 13.18
C LYS A 12 23.94 -15.34 14.13
N ASP A 13 22.74 -15.92 14.20
CA ASP A 13 22.40 -17.03 15.09
C ASP A 13 22.77 -18.40 14.48
N GLN A 14 23.26 -18.41 13.25
CA GLN A 14 23.73 -19.63 12.59
C GLN A 14 25.21 -19.88 12.91
N LYS A 15 25.55 -21.12 13.24
CA LYS A 15 26.95 -21.50 13.43
C LYS A 15 27.65 -21.42 12.08
N PRO A 16 28.84 -20.78 12.01
CA PRO A 16 29.68 -20.91 10.83
C PRO A 16 29.99 -22.40 10.61
N GLU A 17 29.55 -22.94 9.48
CA GLU A 17 30.01 -24.21 8.99
C GLU A 17 31.53 -24.07 8.69
N ASP A 18 32.29 -25.19 8.71
CA ASP A 18 33.70 -25.22 8.24
C ASP A 18 33.72 -24.84 6.75
N THR A 19 33.64 -23.55 6.47
CA THR A 19 33.66 -23.00 5.13
C THR A 19 35.11 -22.80 4.72
N PRO A 20 35.58 -23.31 3.58
CA PRO A 20 36.93 -23.08 3.12
C PRO A 20 37.18 -21.58 2.95
N GLU A 21 38.46 -21.20 3.14
CA GLU A 21 38.91 -19.81 3.02
C GLU A 21 38.51 -19.23 1.63
N LEU A 22 37.72 -18.18 1.63
CA LEU A 22 37.22 -17.58 0.40
C LEU A 22 38.29 -16.67 -0.25
N SER A 23 38.45 -16.76 -1.54
CA SER A 23 39.23 -15.78 -2.31
C SER A 23 38.50 -14.41 -2.32
N ILE A 24 39.24 -13.36 -2.63
CA ILE A 24 38.67 -11.99 -2.70
C ILE A 24 37.50 -11.91 -3.72
N GLU A 25 37.64 -12.59 -4.85
CA GLU A 25 36.59 -12.63 -5.87
C GLU A 25 35.32 -13.34 -5.36
N GLU A 26 35.48 -14.47 -4.68
CA GLU A 26 34.38 -15.22 -4.07
C GLU A 26 33.69 -14.43 -2.97
N ILE A 27 34.42 -13.65 -2.17
CA ILE A 27 33.88 -12.75 -1.18
C ILE A 27 32.94 -11.71 -1.84
N PHE A 28 33.43 -11.03 -2.88
CA PHE A 28 32.62 -10.03 -3.59
C PHE A 28 31.41 -10.65 -4.27
N HIS A 29 31.54 -11.83 -4.86
CA HIS A 29 30.43 -12.56 -5.46
C HIS A 29 29.37 -12.92 -4.43
N THR A 30 29.78 -13.52 -3.30
CA THR A 30 28.89 -13.93 -2.22
C THR A 30 28.10 -12.73 -1.65
N VAL A 31 28.78 -11.64 -1.35
CA VAL A 31 28.12 -10.44 -0.81
C VAL A 31 27.20 -9.80 -1.84
N ARG A 32 27.59 -9.76 -3.10
CA ARG A 32 26.77 -9.21 -4.19
C ARG A 32 25.48 -10.02 -4.39
N ASP A 33 25.59 -11.33 -4.43
CA ASP A 33 24.45 -12.22 -4.63
C ASP A 33 23.49 -12.20 -3.43
N ALA A 34 24.03 -12.21 -2.21
CA ALA A 34 23.22 -12.08 -1.02
C ALA A 34 22.53 -10.70 -0.94
N ASN A 35 23.23 -9.64 -1.34
CA ASN A 35 22.65 -8.31 -1.43
C ASN A 35 21.58 -8.21 -2.53
N HIS A 36 21.74 -8.91 -3.62
CA HIS A 36 20.74 -8.96 -4.69
C HIS A 36 19.43 -9.58 -4.17
N ASP A 37 19.51 -10.77 -3.55
CA ASP A 37 18.34 -11.44 -2.97
C ASP A 37 17.65 -10.56 -1.91
N TYR A 38 18.45 -9.92 -1.04
CA TYR A 38 17.93 -8.98 -0.04
C TYR A 38 17.19 -7.80 -0.66
N MET A 39 17.78 -7.17 -1.67
CA MET A 39 17.18 -6.01 -2.33
C MET A 39 15.92 -6.37 -3.11
N GLU A 40 15.87 -7.56 -3.71
CA GLU A 40 14.68 -8.06 -4.39
C GLU A 40 13.50 -8.24 -3.41
N LEU A 41 13.75 -8.83 -2.24
CA LEU A 41 12.74 -9.00 -1.21
C LEU A 41 12.27 -7.66 -0.62
N ARG A 42 13.20 -6.72 -0.41
CA ARG A 42 12.85 -5.37 0.03
C ARG A 42 12.07 -4.56 -1.01
N ALA A 43 12.33 -4.77 -2.29
CA ALA A 43 11.54 -4.18 -3.36
C ALA A 43 10.09 -4.72 -3.32
N LYS A 44 9.90 -6.03 -3.19
CA LYS A 44 8.57 -6.64 -3.02
C LYS A 44 7.82 -6.08 -1.79
N GLU A 45 8.52 -5.93 -0.66
CA GLU A 45 7.95 -5.30 0.54
C GLU A 45 7.43 -3.89 0.26
N ASN A 46 8.23 -3.09 -0.45
CA ASN A 46 7.86 -1.73 -0.79
C ASN A 46 6.63 -1.70 -1.72
N ASP A 47 6.58 -2.58 -2.72
CA ASP A 47 5.43 -2.70 -3.62
C ASP A 47 4.16 -3.07 -2.85
N TRP A 48 4.23 -4.02 -1.92
CA TRP A 48 3.10 -4.37 -1.05
C TRP A 48 2.68 -3.24 -0.11
N LYS A 49 3.63 -2.44 0.38
CA LYS A 49 3.29 -1.25 1.18
C LYS A 49 2.51 -0.23 0.36
N VAL A 50 2.93 0.03 -0.87
CA VAL A 50 2.22 0.93 -1.79
C VAL A 50 0.82 0.40 -2.11
N GLU A 51 0.70 -0.88 -2.46
CA GLU A 51 -0.57 -1.53 -2.74
C GLU A 51 -1.52 -1.46 -1.54
N ARG A 52 -1.02 -1.73 -0.33
CA ARG A 52 -1.80 -1.63 0.90
C ARG A 52 -2.35 -0.21 1.14
N GLU A 53 -1.55 0.83 0.91
CA GLU A 53 -2.03 2.20 1.06
C GLU A 53 -3.10 2.55 0.02
N MET A 54 -2.96 2.10 -1.21
CA MET A 54 -3.99 2.26 -2.24
C MET A 54 -5.31 1.56 -1.86
N LEU A 55 -5.24 0.34 -1.30
CA LEU A 55 -6.43 -0.37 -0.84
C LEU A 55 -7.07 0.33 0.37
N ARG A 56 -6.28 0.90 1.27
CA ARG A 56 -6.78 1.70 2.40
C ARG A 56 -7.51 2.96 1.96
N GLU A 57 -6.96 3.67 0.99
CA GLU A 57 -7.64 4.83 0.39
C GLU A 57 -8.98 4.46 -0.22
N ARG A 58 -9.03 3.33 -0.95
CA ARG A 58 -10.29 2.77 -1.50
C ARG A 58 -11.29 2.40 -0.40
N LEU A 59 -10.81 1.77 0.66
CA LEU A 59 -11.63 1.39 1.82
C LEU A 59 -12.24 2.62 2.49
N LEU A 60 -11.44 3.66 2.73
CA LEU A 60 -11.89 4.93 3.32
C LEU A 60 -12.91 5.64 2.43
N ALA A 61 -12.71 5.63 1.12
CA ALA A 61 -13.66 6.21 0.17
C ALA A 61 -14.99 5.45 0.13
N LEU A 62 -14.97 4.13 0.33
CA LEU A 62 -16.18 3.28 0.31
C LEU A 62 -16.93 3.28 1.66
N ALA A 63 -16.22 3.46 2.77
CA ALA A 63 -16.75 3.33 4.12
C ALA A 63 -18.05 4.11 4.39
N PRO A 64 -18.21 5.38 3.96
CA PRO A 64 -19.45 6.14 4.17
C PRO A 64 -20.66 5.60 3.39
N PHE A 65 -20.42 4.77 2.38
CA PHE A 65 -21.48 4.22 1.53
C PHE A 65 -21.92 2.81 1.94
N ARG A 66 -21.34 2.22 2.99
CA ARG A 66 -21.72 0.89 3.51
C ARG A 66 -23.21 0.76 3.82
N PRO A 67 -23.91 1.79 4.40
CA PRO A 67 -25.33 1.69 4.66
C PRO A 67 -26.19 1.57 3.39
N LEU A 68 -25.64 1.90 2.22
CA LEU A 68 -26.35 1.82 0.94
C LEU A 68 -26.43 0.35 0.50
N ASN A 69 -27.59 -0.25 0.73
CA ASN A 69 -27.80 -1.68 0.44
C ASN A 69 -28.32 -1.90 -1.00
N PHE A 70 -27.51 -1.53 -2.00
CA PHE A 70 -27.81 -1.86 -3.40
C PHE A 70 -26.58 -2.46 -4.09
N ASN A 71 -26.83 -3.24 -5.14
CA ASN A 71 -25.76 -3.87 -5.91
C ASN A 71 -25.05 -2.81 -6.77
N LEU A 72 -23.78 -2.55 -6.45
CA LEU A 72 -22.94 -1.56 -7.15
C LEU A 72 -22.82 -1.89 -8.64
N HIS A 73 -22.61 -3.16 -8.98
CA HIS A 73 -22.49 -3.60 -10.36
C HIS A 73 -23.73 -3.26 -11.18
N ASN A 74 -24.94 -3.46 -10.63
CA ASN A 74 -26.18 -3.13 -11.32
C ASN A 74 -26.33 -1.62 -11.54
N VAL A 75 -25.93 -0.81 -10.57
CA VAL A 75 -25.97 0.65 -10.66
C VAL A 75 -25.00 1.16 -11.73
N LEU A 76 -23.80 0.58 -11.81
CA LEU A 76 -22.80 0.94 -12.80
C LEU A 76 -23.25 0.65 -14.26
N GLN A 77 -24.21 -0.27 -14.44
CA GLN A 77 -24.74 -0.63 -15.76
C GLN A 77 -25.93 0.18 -16.24
N PHE A 78 -26.41 1.16 -15.48
CA PHE A 78 -27.55 1.99 -15.88
C PHE A 78 -27.25 2.78 -17.14
N ARG A 79 -28.07 2.60 -18.20
CA ARG A 79 -27.91 3.28 -19.50
C ARG A 79 -28.59 4.63 -19.59
N TYR A 80 -29.71 4.80 -18.88
CA TYR A 80 -30.58 5.98 -18.97
C TYR A 80 -30.57 6.84 -17.71
N ILE A 81 -29.91 6.38 -16.67
CA ILE A 81 -29.79 7.04 -15.37
C ILE A 81 -28.31 7.26 -15.11
N LYS A 82 -27.93 8.48 -14.83
CA LYS A 82 -26.65 8.83 -14.27
C LYS A 82 -26.74 8.79 -12.75
N PHE A 83 -25.66 8.41 -12.12
CA PHE A 83 -25.53 8.45 -10.67
C PHE A 83 -24.21 9.13 -10.29
N ARG A 84 -24.18 9.70 -9.08
CA ARG A 84 -22.98 10.34 -8.52
C ARG A 84 -22.90 10.03 -7.05
N PHE A 85 -21.84 9.35 -6.67
CA PHE A 85 -21.43 9.24 -5.26
C PHE A 85 -20.73 10.53 -4.85
N GLY A 86 -20.95 10.96 -3.61
CA GLY A 86 -20.27 12.13 -3.10
C GLY A 86 -20.73 12.49 -1.69
N ARG A 87 -20.37 13.70 -1.30
CA ARG A 87 -20.70 14.26 0.00
C ARG A 87 -21.14 15.71 -0.12
N VAL A 88 -21.97 16.13 0.80
CA VAL A 88 -22.42 17.52 0.93
C VAL A 88 -22.16 17.99 2.35
N PRO A 89 -21.69 19.24 2.58
CA PRO A 89 -21.55 19.77 3.93
C PRO A 89 -22.91 19.77 4.67
N VAL A 90 -22.90 19.42 5.96
CA VAL A 90 -24.13 19.31 6.77
C VAL A 90 -24.99 20.58 6.71
N ASP A 91 -24.36 21.75 6.69
CA ASP A 91 -25.08 23.05 6.61
C ASP A 91 -25.87 23.23 5.32
N TYR A 92 -25.46 22.57 4.24
CA TYR A 92 -26.14 22.62 2.94
C TYR A 92 -27.10 21.44 2.74
N TYR A 93 -26.99 20.39 3.56
CA TYR A 93 -27.82 19.19 3.42
C TYR A 93 -29.33 19.47 3.55
N HIS A 94 -29.75 20.30 4.50
CA HIS A 94 -31.14 20.67 4.65
C HIS A 94 -31.70 21.44 3.43
N ARG A 95 -30.85 22.19 2.73
CA ARG A 95 -31.25 22.83 1.47
C ARG A 95 -31.38 21.81 0.36
N LEU A 96 -30.44 20.85 0.30
CA LEU A 96 -30.47 19.74 -0.64
C LEU A 96 -31.79 18.97 -0.52
N GLU A 97 -32.17 18.55 0.68
CA GLU A 97 -33.44 17.84 0.93
C GLU A 97 -34.61 18.58 0.37
N LYS A 98 -34.70 19.88 0.62
CA LYS A 98 -35.80 20.72 0.13
C LYS A 98 -35.85 20.75 -1.41
N TYR A 99 -34.71 20.90 -2.08
CA TYR A 99 -34.63 20.94 -3.55
C TYR A 99 -34.94 19.59 -4.19
N VAL A 100 -34.41 18.51 -3.64
CA VAL A 100 -34.62 17.15 -4.17
C VAL A 100 -36.08 16.77 -4.16
N TYR A 101 -36.80 17.12 -3.09
CA TYR A 101 -38.23 16.74 -2.95
C TYR A 101 -39.22 17.67 -3.64
N SER A 102 -38.81 18.88 -4.00
CA SER A 102 -39.76 19.88 -4.59
C SER A 102 -39.53 20.17 -6.06
N ASP A 103 -38.29 20.20 -6.54
CA ASP A 103 -37.95 20.83 -7.82
C ASP A 103 -37.01 20.03 -8.73
N MET A 104 -36.61 18.84 -8.33
CA MET A 104 -35.66 18.04 -9.12
C MET A 104 -36.17 16.65 -9.49
N ASP A 105 -35.97 16.29 -10.75
CA ASP A 105 -36.16 14.90 -11.23
C ASP A 105 -34.92 14.01 -10.84
N ALA A 106 -34.58 14.07 -9.55
CA ALA A 106 -33.44 13.33 -9.00
C ALA A 106 -33.82 12.64 -7.68
N LEU A 107 -33.21 11.51 -7.42
CA LEU A 107 -33.34 10.79 -6.17
C LEU A 107 -32.00 10.87 -5.46
N PHE A 108 -31.95 11.39 -4.23
CA PHE A 108 -30.79 11.32 -3.36
C PHE A 108 -31.02 10.26 -2.29
N ILE A 109 -30.05 9.37 -2.12
CA ILE A 109 -30.06 8.33 -1.10
C ILE A 109 -28.89 8.60 -0.15
N GLU A 110 -29.23 8.89 1.10
CA GLU A 110 -28.25 9.11 2.18
C GLU A 110 -27.58 7.80 2.54
N GLY A 111 -26.24 7.83 2.66
CA GLY A 111 -25.41 6.77 3.18
C GLY A 111 -24.97 7.06 4.61
N GLY A 112 -23.67 7.30 4.82
CA GLY A 112 -23.12 7.70 6.11
C GLY A 112 -23.16 9.21 6.33
N LYS A 113 -22.90 9.59 7.59
CA LYS A 113 -22.79 10.98 8.01
C LYS A 113 -21.69 11.12 9.06
N ASP A 114 -20.93 12.19 8.97
CA ASP A 114 -20.00 12.62 10.02
C ASP A 114 -20.36 14.04 10.50
N ASP A 115 -19.52 14.65 11.32
CA ASP A 115 -19.76 15.98 11.89
C ASP A 115 -19.77 17.10 10.84
N SER A 116 -19.16 16.87 9.68
CA SER A 116 -18.93 17.89 8.64
C SER A 116 -19.73 17.61 7.36
N TYR A 117 -19.96 16.34 7.05
CA TYR A 117 -20.53 15.92 5.77
C TYR A 117 -21.61 14.86 5.91
N VAL A 118 -22.57 14.91 4.98
CA VAL A 118 -23.50 13.84 4.67
C VAL A 118 -23.07 13.21 3.36
N TYR A 119 -22.83 11.92 3.38
CA TYR A 119 -22.44 11.14 2.20
C TYR A 119 -23.67 10.49 1.58
N GLY A 120 -23.68 10.36 0.27
CA GLY A 120 -24.78 9.72 -0.41
C GLY A 120 -24.56 9.56 -1.90
N VAL A 121 -25.57 9.08 -2.55
CA VAL A 121 -25.62 8.93 -4.01
C VAL A 121 -26.87 9.57 -4.54
N TYR A 122 -26.75 10.34 -5.62
CA TYR A 122 -27.94 10.77 -6.35
C TYR A 122 -28.05 10.07 -7.71
N PHE A 123 -29.28 9.86 -8.11
CA PHE A 123 -29.68 9.29 -9.38
C PHE A 123 -30.47 10.31 -10.15
N VAL A 124 -30.20 10.44 -11.43
CA VAL A 124 -30.84 11.40 -12.31
C VAL A 124 -30.99 10.86 -13.73
N ALA A 125 -32.10 11.14 -14.40
CA ALA A 125 -32.25 10.79 -15.80
C ALA A 125 -31.21 11.53 -16.67
N ASN A 126 -30.64 10.87 -17.69
CA ASN A 126 -29.59 11.45 -18.55
C ASN A 126 -29.96 12.84 -19.08
N LYS A 127 -31.25 13.08 -19.40
CA LYS A 127 -31.72 14.34 -19.95
C LYS A 127 -31.67 15.52 -18.96
N ALA A 128 -31.74 15.23 -17.66
CA ALA A 128 -31.73 16.22 -16.59
C ALA A 128 -30.38 16.36 -15.90
N ALA A 129 -29.41 15.53 -16.28
CA ALA A 129 -28.16 15.39 -15.55
C ALA A 129 -27.37 16.70 -15.42
N ASP A 130 -27.17 17.43 -16.50
CA ASP A 130 -26.37 18.66 -16.48
C ASP A 130 -26.96 19.75 -15.59
N LYS A 131 -28.31 19.89 -15.61
CA LYS A 131 -29.02 20.81 -14.70
C LYS A 131 -28.90 20.37 -13.26
N THR A 132 -29.10 19.09 -13.00
CA THR A 132 -28.98 18.51 -11.64
C THR A 132 -27.56 18.59 -11.12
N ASP A 133 -26.58 18.24 -11.92
CA ASP A 133 -25.14 18.33 -11.56
C ASP A 133 -24.80 19.80 -11.15
N SER A 134 -25.31 20.80 -11.88
CA SER A 134 -25.10 22.21 -11.56
C SER A 134 -25.74 22.63 -10.21
N ILE A 135 -26.93 22.10 -9.91
CA ILE A 135 -27.59 22.37 -8.63
C ILE A 135 -26.81 21.73 -7.48
N PHE A 136 -26.42 20.47 -7.61
CA PHE A 136 -25.62 19.79 -6.60
C PHE A 136 -24.28 20.51 -6.37
N GLN A 137 -23.63 20.99 -7.44
CA GLN A 137 -22.41 21.77 -7.34
C GLN A 137 -22.63 23.10 -6.58
N SER A 138 -23.76 23.77 -6.78
CA SER A 138 -24.12 25.00 -6.05
C SER A 138 -24.36 24.76 -4.54
N LEU A 139 -24.67 23.53 -4.17
CA LEU A 139 -24.80 23.06 -2.79
C LEU A 139 -23.51 22.49 -2.22
N HIS A 140 -22.39 22.74 -2.89
CA HIS A 140 -21.06 22.23 -2.49
C HIS A 140 -20.98 20.71 -2.42
N PHE A 141 -21.73 20.01 -3.27
CA PHE A 141 -21.60 18.57 -3.40
C PHE A 141 -20.25 18.23 -4.02
N GLU A 142 -19.43 17.49 -3.28
CA GLU A 142 -18.12 16.99 -3.71
C GLU A 142 -18.27 15.54 -4.19
N ARG A 143 -17.97 15.32 -5.46
CA ARG A 143 -18.07 13.99 -6.06
C ARG A 143 -16.95 13.07 -5.59
N ILE A 144 -17.32 11.85 -5.21
CA ILE A 144 -16.40 10.77 -4.87
C ILE A 144 -16.47 9.71 -5.98
N TYR A 145 -15.32 9.39 -6.56
CA TYR A 145 -15.21 8.38 -7.61
C TYR A 145 -14.92 7.02 -6.98
N LEU A 146 -15.87 6.11 -7.12
CA LEU A 146 -15.67 4.71 -6.75
C LEU A 146 -15.20 3.92 -7.97
N PRO A 147 -14.22 3.02 -7.85
CA PRO A 147 -13.79 2.16 -8.94
C PRO A 147 -14.92 1.29 -9.47
N ASP A 148 -14.95 1.07 -10.78
CA ASP A 148 -15.98 0.26 -11.46
C ASP A 148 -15.83 -1.25 -11.19
N GLU A 149 -14.76 -1.66 -10.49
CA GLU A 149 -14.39 -3.05 -10.22
C GLU A 149 -15.20 -3.70 -9.08
N TYR A 150 -15.99 -2.90 -8.35
CA TYR A 150 -16.77 -3.43 -7.24
C TYR A 150 -17.88 -4.34 -7.73
N GLN A 151 -17.86 -5.58 -7.24
CA GLN A 151 -18.90 -6.58 -7.45
C GLN A 151 -19.72 -6.76 -6.16
N GLY A 152 -21.01 -7.02 -6.30
CA GLY A 152 -21.89 -7.20 -5.15
C GLY A 152 -22.38 -5.89 -4.55
N ASN A 153 -22.77 -5.92 -3.30
CA ASN A 153 -23.19 -4.74 -2.55
C ASN A 153 -22.00 -4.01 -1.90
N THR A 154 -22.27 -2.83 -1.36
CA THR A 154 -21.24 -1.98 -0.73
C THR A 154 -20.58 -2.65 0.46
N GLU A 155 -21.30 -3.44 1.24
CA GLU A 155 -20.76 -4.18 2.39
C GLU A 155 -19.86 -5.33 1.95
N GLU A 156 -20.25 -6.08 0.93
CA GLU A 156 -19.40 -7.15 0.36
C GLU A 156 -18.11 -6.61 -0.23
N ALA A 157 -18.18 -5.48 -0.94
CA ALA A 157 -17.01 -4.80 -1.47
C ALA A 157 -16.08 -4.30 -0.35
N TYR A 158 -16.66 -3.75 0.72
CA TYR A 158 -15.90 -3.30 1.88
C TYR A 158 -15.16 -4.46 2.56
N GLN A 159 -15.87 -5.55 2.86
CA GLN A 159 -15.27 -6.74 3.48
C GLN A 159 -14.21 -7.41 2.61
N LYS A 160 -14.34 -7.32 1.28
CA LYS A 160 -13.32 -7.80 0.35
C LYS A 160 -12.04 -6.99 0.48
N LEU A 161 -12.15 -5.65 0.49
CA LEU A 161 -11.00 -4.76 0.68
C LEU A 161 -10.32 -4.96 2.03
N GLU A 162 -11.08 -5.16 3.12
CA GLU A 162 -10.51 -5.47 4.44
C GLU A 162 -9.65 -6.74 4.39
N ARG A 163 -10.18 -7.81 3.80
CA ARG A 163 -9.42 -9.07 3.65
C ARG A 163 -8.15 -8.91 2.82
N GLU A 164 -8.22 -8.19 1.70
CA GLU A 164 -7.04 -7.92 0.86
C GLU A 164 -5.97 -7.13 1.63
N ILE A 165 -6.35 -6.15 2.45
CA ILE A 165 -5.45 -5.38 3.32
C ILE A 165 -4.81 -6.29 4.39
N GLU A 166 -5.58 -7.19 5.01
CA GLU A 166 -5.07 -8.15 5.99
C GLU A 166 -4.06 -9.12 5.36
N GLU A 167 -4.35 -9.66 4.18
CA GLU A 167 -3.45 -10.57 3.46
C GLU A 167 -2.12 -9.89 3.10
N ILE A 168 -2.17 -8.66 2.58
CA ILE A 168 -0.95 -7.90 2.25
C ILE A 168 -0.17 -7.54 3.51
N THR A 169 -0.87 -7.17 4.59
CA THR A 169 -0.23 -6.88 5.88
C THR A 169 0.49 -8.10 6.44
N ALA A 170 -0.11 -9.29 6.32
CA ALA A 170 0.54 -10.54 6.72
C ALA A 170 1.82 -10.82 5.89
N LYS A 171 1.79 -10.58 4.57
CA LYS A 171 2.98 -10.71 3.69
C LYS A 171 4.08 -9.74 4.11
N ILE A 172 3.75 -8.47 4.38
CA ILE A 172 4.72 -7.47 4.84
C ILE A 172 5.35 -7.90 6.17
N ASN A 173 4.55 -8.38 7.12
CA ASN A 173 5.04 -8.82 8.43
C ASN A 173 5.93 -10.07 8.35
N GLY A 174 5.72 -10.92 7.35
CA GLY A 174 6.52 -12.14 7.13
C GLY A 174 7.81 -11.92 6.37
N ILE A 175 8.06 -10.74 5.79
CA ILE A 175 9.18 -10.52 4.86
C ILE A 175 10.55 -10.68 5.53
N ASP A 176 10.69 -10.26 6.78
CA ASP A 176 11.96 -10.39 7.52
C ASP A 176 12.33 -11.87 7.76
N ASP A 177 11.34 -12.72 7.97
CA ASP A 177 11.57 -14.15 8.13
C ASP A 177 11.90 -14.81 6.77
N GLU A 178 11.30 -14.35 5.67
CA GLU A 178 11.67 -14.79 4.32
C GLU A 178 13.11 -14.37 3.97
N ILE A 179 13.52 -13.15 4.33
CA ILE A 179 14.91 -12.68 4.19
C ILE A 179 15.87 -13.58 4.99
N LYS A 180 15.56 -13.87 6.25
CA LYS A 180 16.38 -14.76 7.09
C LYS A 180 16.51 -16.14 6.45
N LEU A 181 15.42 -16.75 6.00
CA LEU A 181 15.42 -18.06 5.34
C LEU A 181 16.22 -18.07 4.04
N THR A 182 16.12 -17.01 3.25
CA THR A 182 16.85 -16.87 1.99
C THR A 182 18.34 -16.73 2.22
N LEU A 183 18.75 -15.88 3.16
CA LEU A 183 20.16 -15.65 3.51
C LEU A 183 20.76 -16.81 4.29
N ALA A 184 19.96 -17.57 5.03
CA ALA A 184 20.41 -18.75 5.76
C ALA A 184 21.07 -19.80 4.86
N LYS A 185 20.61 -19.94 3.62
CA LYS A 185 21.20 -20.84 2.63
C LYS A 185 22.65 -20.49 2.26
N LYS A 186 23.04 -19.24 2.50
CA LYS A 186 24.38 -18.69 2.19
C LYS A 186 25.14 -18.27 3.46
N ALA A 187 24.63 -18.63 4.65
CA ALA A 187 25.08 -18.09 5.93
C ALA A 187 26.59 -18.31 6.20
N GLY A 188 27.08 -19.51 6.04
CA GLY A 188 28.50 -19.83 6.27
C GLY A 188 29.42 -18.95 5.41
N ARG A 189 29.16 -18.88 4.10
CA ARG A 189 29.93 -18.04 3.18
C ARG A 189 29.82 -16.56 3.48
N LEU A 190 28.62 -16.10 3.90
CA LEU A 190 28.38 -14.70 4.20
C LEU A 190 29.09 -14.26 5.49
N LEU A 191 29.09 -15.11 6.51
CA LEU A 191 29.81 -14.86 7.76
C LEU A 191 31.33 -14.86 7.53
N GLU A 192 31.86 -15.82 6.75
CA GLU A 192 33.29 -15.87 6.38
C GLU A 192 33.67 -14.64 5.54
N ALA A 193 32.85 -14.25 4.55
CA ALA A 193 33.10 -13.05 3.76
C ALA A 193 33.13 -11.78 4.62
N ARG A 194 32.23 -11.66 5.61
CA ARG A 194 32.26 -10.55 6.57
C ARG A 194 33.55 -10.51 7.36
N ASN A 195 33.93 -11.65 7.99
CA ASN A 195 35.10 -11.75 8.83
C ASN A 195 36.38 -11.40 8.03
N ARG A 196 36.49 -11.92 6.81
CA ARG A 196 37.62 -11.65 5.94
C ARG A 196 37.72 -10.18 5.51
N LEU A 197 36.57 -9.55 5.19
CA LEU A 197 36.54 -8.13 4.89
C LEU A 197 36.88 -7.26 6.10
N GLU A 198 36.51 -7.66 7.31
CA GLU A 198 36.93 -6.97 8.55
C GLU A 198 38.43 -7.02 8.73
N MET A 199 39.04 -8.20 8.64
CA MET A 199 40.49 -8.38 8.73
C MET A 199 41.25 -7.57 7.66
N LEU A 200 40.75 -7.55 6.43
CA LEU A 200 41.35 -6.76 5.35
C LEU A 200 41.29 -5.25 5.66
N CYS A 201 40.18 -4.75 6.12
CA CYS A 201 40.04 -3.35 6.49
C CYS A 201 40.97 -2.95 7.65
N GLU A 202 41.03 -3.77 8.70
CA GLU A 202 41.95 -3.54 9.83
C GLU A 202 43.41 -3.49 9.37
N ASN A 203 43.82 -4.42 8.51
CA ASN A 203 45.16 -4.44 7.95
C ASN A 203 45.50 -3.24 7.08
N PHE A 204 44.52 -2.71 6.32
CA PHE A 204 44.67 -1.48 5.53
C PHE A 204 44.79 -0.25 6.41
N ASP A 205 44.00 -0.15 7.47
CA ASP A 205 44.05 0.98 8.41
C ASP A 205 45.36 1.02 9.18
N VAL A 206 45.87 -0.13 9.65
CA VAL A 206 47.22 -0.27 10.29
C VAL A 206 48.34 0.19 9.35
N ARG A 207 48.32 -0.23 8.08
CA ARG A 207 49.32 0.18 7.07
C ARG A 207 49.28 1.67 6.79
N LYS A 208 48.08 2.26 6.76
CA LYS A 208 47.88 3.70 6.56
C LYS A 208 48.43 4.52 7.71
N VAL A 209 48.21 4.08 8.95
CA VAL A 209 48.78 4.69 10.15
C VAL A 209 50.31 4.54 10.17
N ALA A 210 50.85 3.36 9.84
CA ALA A 210 52.28 3.12 9.78
C ALA A 210 52.99 3.97 8.70
N ALA A 211 52.33 4.21 7.55
CA ALA A 211 52.86 5.09 6.49
C ALA A 211 52.91 6.56 6.90
N CYS A 212 51.97 7.00 7.74
CA CYS A 212 51.93 8.40 8.25
C CYS A 212 52.94 8.64 9.39
N VAL A 213 53.55 7.63 9.98
CA VAL A 213 54.53 7.77 11.10
C VAL A 213 55.96 7.76 10.60
N VAL A 214 56.20 7.45 9.32
CA VAL A 214 57.56 7.31 8.73
C VAL A 214 57.98 8.57 7.94
N ASP A 215 57.15 9.58 7.82
CA ASP A 215 57.49 10.95 7.35
C ASP A 215 57.66 11.89 8.55
#